data_b455fb9d6e91d28defc98b30830cb7b0
#
_entry.id   b455fb9d6e91d28defc98b30830cb7b0
#
_cell.length_a   1.000
_cell.length_b   1.000
_cell.length_c   1.000
_cell.angle_alpha   90.00
_cell.angle_beta   90.00
_cell.angle_gamma   90.00
#
_symmetry.space_group_name_H-M   'P 1'
#
loop_
_entity.id
_entity.type
_entity.pdbx_description
1 polymer ?
#
loop_
_entity_poly.entity_id
_entity_poly.type
_entity_poly.pdbx_seq_one_letter_code
_entity_poly.pdbx_strand_id
1 'polypeptide(L)'
;MTYLWSGMILIGIIYGALTGNFKAVTEAAVSSGKDAVTLCISMAGIVAMWSGLMKIAQESGMVEKLSGKMRPVIRFLFPRLPLESDACKYISLNFLSNILGLGWAATPAGLKAMECLADLEEERISVRHEKYPKSASKNVSSNVSQTASKPASPNVSRNASIMNRSRVASKEMCTFLIINISSLQLIHVNMIAFRAQYGSINPAAVVGPGIVATAVSTATAVIFCRIMNRRGRGR
;
A
#
# COMPACT_ATOMS: atom_id res chain seq x y z
N MET A 1 12.95 -11.48 -4.99
CA MET A 1 12.55 -11.28 -6.39
C MET A 1 13.74 -11.11 -7.32
N THR A 2 14.72 -10.26 -6.99
CA THR A 2 15.92 -9.99 -7.83
C THR A 2 16.68 -11.26 -8.21
N TYR A 3 16.93 -12.15 -7.26
CA TYR A 3 17.65 -13.43 -7.53
C TYR A 3 16.90 -14.35 -8.51
N LEU A 4 15.57 -14.34 -8.50
CA LEU A 4 14.77 -15.17 -9.40
C LEU A 4 14.89 -14.65 -10.84
N TRP A 5 14.78 -13.33 -11.05
CA TRP A 5 14.96 -12.72 -12.36
C TRP A 5 16.38 -12.90 -12.89
N SER A 6 17.41 -12.65 -12.05
CA SER A 6 18.78 -12.87 -12.44
C SER A 6 19.06 -14.33 -12.80
N GLY A 7 18.49 -15.27 -12.04
CA GLY A 7 18.61 -16.71 -12.33
C GLY A 7 18.00 -17.10 -13.67
N MET A 8 16.79 -16.60 -13.98
CA MET A 8 16.14 -16.86 -15.27
C MET A 8 16.96 -16.35 -16.46
N ILE A 9 17.49 -15.11 -16.35
CA ILE A 9 18.33 -14.52 -17.40
C ILE A 9 19.60 -15.34 -17.59
N LEU A 10 20.25 -15.75 -16.51
CA LEU A 10 21.48 -16.51 -16.53
C LEU A 10 21.28 -17.90 -17.16
N ILE A 11 20.19 -18.60 -16.81
CA ILE A 11 19.79 -19.87 -17.41
C ILE A 11 19.54 -19.71 -18.91
N GLY A 12 18.85 -18.64 -19.33
CA GLY A 12 18.61 -18.35 -20.75
C GLY A 12 19.89 -18.13 -21.55
N ILE A 13 20.85 -17.39 -20.99
CA ILE A 13 22.17 -17.14 -21.62
C ILE A 13 22.96 -18.45 -21.73
N ILE A 14 23.03 -19.25 -20.63
CA ILE A 14 23.74 -20.53 -20.63
C ILE A 14 23.13 -21.49 -21.66
N TYR A 15 21.80 -21.59 -21.70
CA TYR A 15 21.11 -22.43 -22.67
C TYR A 15 21.41 -21.98 -24.10
N GLY A 16 21.35 -20.68 -24.39
CA GLY A 16 21.70 -20.12 -25.69
C GLY A 16 23.15 -20.42 -26.09
N ALA A 17 24.07 -20.39 -25.12
CA ALA A 17 25.48 -20.73 -25.32
C ALA A 17 25.65 -22.22 -25.65
N LEU A 18 25.02 -23.12 -24.90
CA LEU A 18 25.11 -24.56 -25.10
C LEU A 18 24.47 -25.04 -26.42
N THR A 19 23.42 -24.36 -26.86
CA THR A 19 22.74 -24.66 -28.12
C THR A 19 23.37 -23.96 -29.34
N GLY A 20 24.44 -23.16 -29.14
CA GLY A 20 25.10 -22.42 -30.21
C GLY A 20 24.26 -21.27 -30.79
N ASN A 21 23.18 -20.86 -30.14
CA ASN A 21 22.20 -19.90 -30.64
C ASN A 21 22.42 -18.48 -30.10
N PHE A 22 23.67 -18.02 -30.11
CA PHE A 22 24.04 -16.67 -29.64
C PHE A 22 23.34 -15.55 -30.42
N LYS A 23 23.08 -15.79 -31.72
CA LYS A 23 22.37 -14.80 -32.55
C LYS A 23 21.00 -14.50 -31.99
N ALA A 24 20.22 -15.52 -31.67
CA ALA A 24 18.87 -15.35 -31.11
C ALA A 24 18.92 -14.69 -29.71
N VAL A 25 19.91 -14.99 -28.87
CA VAL A 25 20.08 -14.32 -27.58
C VAL A 25 20.37 -12.84 -27.75
N THR A 26 21.24 -12.48 -28.69
CA THR A 26 21.60 -11.09 -28.98
C THR A 26 20.42 -10.32 -29.57
N GLU A 27 19.71 -10.90 -30.55
CA GLU A 27 18.52 -10.32 -31.14
C GLU A 27 17.41 -10.13 -30.12
N ALA A 28 17.18 -11.11 -29.24
CA ALA A 28 16.21 -10.99 -28.16
C ALA A 28 16.58 -9.87 -27.17
N ALA A 29 17.85 -9.73 -26.82
CA ALA A 29 18.32 -8.65 -25.91
C ALA A 29 18.10 -7.27 -26.53
N VAL A 30 18.45 -7.08 -27.80
CA VAL A 30 18.28 -5.80 -28.51
C VAL A 30 16.78 -5.49 -28.71
N SER A 31 15.99 -6.47 -29.15
CA SER A 31 14.55 -6.32 -29.31
C SER A 31 13.85 -5.99 -28.00
N SER A 32 14.18 -6.71 -26.93
CA SER A 32 13.62 -6.44 -25.60
C SER A 32 13.94 -5.02 -25.10
N GLY A 33 15.14 -4.52 -25.40
CA GLY A 33 15.51 -3.14 -25.08
C GLY A 33 14.64 -2.11 -25.84
N LYS A 34 14.42 -2.32 -27.14
CA LYS A 34 13.54 -1.48 -27.94
C LYS A 34 12.10 -1.54 -27.46
N ASP A 35 11.59 -2.74 -27.16
CA ASP A 35 10.23 -2.95 -26.66
C ASP A 35 10.04 -2.26 -25.30
N ALA A 36 11.05 -2.34 -24.41
CA ALA A 36 11.03 -1.66 -23.12
C ALA A 36 10.94 -0.14 -23.26
N VAL A 37 11.73 0.47 -24.16
CA VAL A 37 11.68 1.93 -24.42
C VAL A 37 10.31 2.32 -24.97
N THR A 38 9.80 1.59 -25.95
CA THR A 38 8.47 1.83 -26.56
C THR A 38 7.37 1.73 -25.52
N LEU A 39 7.45 0.72 -24.64
CA LEU A 39 6.53 0.54 -23.52
C LEU A 39 6.59 1.72 -22.55
N CYS A 40 7.78 2.16 -22.16
CA CYS A 40 7.96 3.30 -21.27
C CYS A 40 7.34 4.58 -21.82
N ILE A 41 7.56 4.87 -23.12
CA ILE A 41 7.00 6.06 -23.75
C ILE A 41 5.46 5.97 -23.81
N SER A 42 4.92 4.82 -24.21
CA SER A 42 3.47 4.61 -24.29
C SER A 42 2.81 4.72 -22.91
N MET A 43 3.42 4.10 -21.90
CA MET A 43 2.93 4.17 -20.51
C MET A 43 3.04 5.59 -19.95
N ALA A 44 4.12 6.32 -20.26
CA ALA A 44 4.27 7.71 -19.82
C ALA A 44 3.14 8.60 -20.39
N GLY A 45 2.75 8.42 -21.66
CA GLY A 45 1.63 9.14 -22.27
C GLY A 45 0.30 8.84 -21.56
N ILE A 46 0.00 7.57 -21.31
CA ILE A 46 -1.23 7.15 -20.62
C ILE A 46 -1.25 7.71 -19.18
N VAL A 47 -0.13 7.64 -18.47
CA VAL A 47 0.01 8.20 -17.13
C VAL A 47 -0.20 9.70 -17.11
N ALA A 48 0.40 10.43 -18.04
CA ALA A 48 0.26 11.88 -18.15
C ALA A 48 -1.20 12.28 -18.39
N MET A 49 -1.87 11.59 -19.32
CA MET A 49 -3.29 11.80 -19.62
C MET A 49 -4.16 11.58 -18.36
N TRP A 50 -4.01 10.45 -17.68
CA TRP A 50 -4.80 10.15 -16.47
C TRP A 50 -4.47 11.07 -15.31
N SER A 51 -3.20 11.46 -15.15
CA SER A 51 -2.80 12.43 -14.11
C SER A 51 -3.44 13.80 -14.37
N GLY A 52 -3.52 14.23 -15.63
CA GLY A 52 -4.23 15.45 -16.02
C GLY A 52 -5.73 15.38 -15.71
N LEU A 53 -6.40 14.29 -16.09
CA LEU A 53 -7.82 14.08 -15.79
C LEU A 53 -8.09 14.06 -14.28
N MET A 54 -7.22 13.41 -13.49
CA MET A 54 -7.36 13.37 -12.05
C MET A 54 -7.15 14.75 -11.41
N LYS A 55 -6.22 15.55 -11.93
CA LYS A 55 -6.02 16.92 -11.48
C LYS A 55 -7.27 17.78 -11.72
N ILE A 56 -7.87 17.69 -12.89
CA ILE A 56 -9.14 18.35 -13.21
C ILE A 56 -10.25 17.90 -12.25
N ALA A 57 -10.35 16.60 -11.96
CA ALA A 57 -11.33 16.04 -11.02
C ALA A 57 -11.12 16.56 -9.59
N GLN A 58 -9.87 16.74 -9.16
CA GLN A 58 -9.53 17.34 -7.87
C GLN A 58 -9.89 18.82 -7.81
N GLU A 59 -9.48 19.61 -8.80
CA GLU A 59 -9.74 21.04 -8.86
C GLU A 59 -11.23 21.37 -9.01
N SER A 60 -12.02 20.48 -9.63
CA SER A 60 -13.48 20.61 -9.72
C SER A 60 -14.23 20.30 -8.42
N GLY A 61 -13.54 19.91 -7.33
CA GLY A 61 -14.15 19.49 -6.07
C GLY A 61 -14.92 18.17 -6.14
N MET A 62 -14.79 17.43 -7.25
CA MET A 62 -15.47 16.14 -7.42
C MET A 62 -14.90 15.07 -6.49
N VAL A 63 -13.60 15.10 -6.25
CA VAL A 63 -12.90 14.17 -5.35
C VAL A 63 -13.36 14.36 -3.91
N GLU A 64 -13.52 15.62 -3.46
CA GLU A 64 -14.01 15.95 -2.13
C GLU A 64 -15.45 15.47 -1.93
N LYS A 65 -16.33 15.73 -2.91
CA LYS A 65 -17.73 15.25 -2.87
C LYS A 65 -17.81 13.73 -2.83
N LEU A 66 -16.96 13.05 -3.61
CA LEU A 66 -16.94 11.59 -3.66
C LEU A 66 -16.28 10.98 -2.41
N SER A 67 -15.25 11.63 -1.86
CA SER A 67 -14.66 11.27 -0.56
C SER A 67 -15.69 11.38 0.56
N GLY A 68 -16.55 12.39 0.54
CA GLY A 68 -17.67 12.52 1.47
C GLY A 68 -18.62 11.30 1.43
N LYS A 69 -18.92 10.77 0.25
CA LYS A 69 -19.72 9.55 0.08
C LYS A 69 -19.00 8.27 0.53
N MET A 70 -17.68 8.29 0.64
CA MET A 70 -16.90 7.16 1.16
C MET A 70 -16.92 7.06 2.70
N ARG A 71 -17.35 8.09 3.42
CA ARG A 71 -17.46 8.10 4.90
C ARG A 71 -18.15 6.87 5.49
N PRO A 72 -19.33 6.39 5.00
CA PRO A 72 -19.97 5.20 5.54
C PRO A 72 -19.12 3.93 5.35
N VAL A 73 -18.42 3.81 4.23
CA VAL A 73 -17.52 2.68 3.95
C VAL A 73 -16.32 2.73 4.91
N ILE A 74 -15.72 3.90 5.10
CA ILE A 74 -14.60 4.07 6.03
C ILE A 74 -15.05 3.79 7.47
N ARG A 75 -16.19 4.29 7.92
CA ARG A 75 -16.73 4.01 9.24
C ARG A 75 -17.00 2.51 9.46
N PHE A 76 -17.41 1.81 8.41
CA PHE A 76 -17.59 0.36 8.45
C PHE A 76 -16.28 -0.39 8.59
N LEU A 77 -15.23 0.04 7.86
CA LEU A 77 -13.90 -0.60 7.86
C LEU A 77 -13.04 -0.20 9.06
N PHE A 78 -13.13 1.06 9.48
CA PHE A 78 -12.33 1.69 10.53
C PHE A 78 -13.22 2.30 11.64
N PRO A 79 -13.90 1.48 12.45
CA PRO A 79 -14.88 1.97 13.41
C PRO A 79 -14.29 2.83 14.55
N ARG A 80 -12.97 2.85 14.72
CA ARG A 80 -12.26 3.63 15.73
C ARG A 80 -11.57 4.88 15.17
N LEU A 81 -11.63 5.08 13.86
CA LEU A 81 -11.01 6.23 13.21
C LEU A 81 -11.93 7.45 13.31
N PRO A 82 -11.46 8.60 13.81
CA PRO A 82 -12.23 9.84 13.77
C PRO A 82 -12.49 10.24 12.31
N LEU A 83 -13.75 10.48 11.96
CA LEU A 83 -14.15 10.80 10.58
C LEU A 83 -13.65 12.17 10.10
N GLU A 84 -13.30 13.06 11.03
CA GLU A 84 -12.75 14.39 10.75
C GLU A 84 -11.23 14.40 10.66
N SER A 85 -10.56 13.25 10.90
CA SER A 85 -9.10 13.17 10.86
C SER A 85 -8.56 13.23 9.43
N ASP A 86 -7.35 13.76 9.28
CA ASP A 86 -6.64 13.76 7.99
C ASP A 86 -6.39 12.35 7.48
N ALA A 87 -6.19 11.37 8.37
CA ALA A 87 -6.13 9.96 8.01
C ALA A 87 -7.37 9.51 7.22
N CYS A 88 -8.58 9.90 7.65
CA CYS A 88 -9.83 9.58 6.94
C CYS A 88 -9.85 10.18 5.54
N LYS A 89 -9.38 11.42 5.36
CA LYS A 89 -9.29 12.08 4.04
C LYS A 89 -8.36 11.33 3.10
N TYR A 90 -7.13 11.02 3.57
CA TYR A 90 -6.13 10.34 2.73
C TYR A 90 -6.50 8.88 2.43
N ILE A 91 -7.14 8.16 3.35
CA ILE A 91 -7.69 6.82 3.09
C ILE A 91 -8.78 6.90 2.02
N SER A 92 -9.70 7.88 2.12
CA SER A 92 -10.74 8.10 1.11
C SER A 92 -10.14 8.35 -0.26
N LEU A 93 -9.15 9.22 -0.34
CA LEU A 93 -8.45 9.57 -1.57
C LEU A 93 -7.73 8.36 -2.17
N ASN A 94 -7.03 7.59 -1.33
CA ASN A 94 -6.36 6.36 -1.76
C ASN A 94 -7.35 5.33 -2.32
N PHE A 95 -8.46 5.05 -1.62
CA PHE A 95 -9.47 4.11 -2.08
C PHE A 95 -10.13 4.57 -3.37
N LEU A 96 -10.44 5.85 -3.47
CA LEU A 96 -11.03 6.42 -4.68
C LEU A 96 -10.09 6.30 -5.86
N SER A 97 -8.81 6.62 -5.67
CA SER A 97 -7.79 6.48 -6.71
C SER A 97 -7.63 5.03 -7.18
N ASN A 98 -7.66 4.06 -6.25
CA ASN A 98 -7.62 2.63 -6.57
C ASN A 98 -8.87 2.20 -7.35
N ILE A 99 -10.07 2.61 -6.92
CA ILE A 99 -11.34 2.30 -7.62
C ILE A 99 -11.30 2.82 -9.07
N LEU A 100 -10.77 4.02 -9.27
CA LEU A 100 -10.61 4.61 -10.59
C LEU A 100 -9.44 4.03 -11.41
N GLY A 101 -8.68 3.09 -10.84
CA GLY A 101 -7.54 2.45 -11.50
C GLY A 101 -6.29 3.31 -11.58
N LEU A 102 -6.20 4.35 -10.75
CA LEU A 102 -5.10 5.34 -10.72
C LEU A 102 -4.04 4.95 -9.69
N GLY A 103 -3.41 3.80 -9.84
CA GLY A 103 -2.43 3.26 -8.89
C GLY A 103 -1.32 4.25 -8.48
N TRP A 104 -0.88 5.10 -9.39
CA TRP A 104 0.13 6.15 -9.12
C TRP A 104 -0.38 7.22 -8.16
N ALA A 105 -1.62 7.70 -8.35
CA ALA A 105 -2.22 8.69 -7.45
C ALA A 105 -2.59 8.06 -6.10
N ALA A 106 -2.85 6.76 -6.06
CA ALA A 106 -3.11 6.02 -4.84
C ALA A 106 -1.87 5.92 -3.94
N THR A 107 -0.67 5.77 -4.52
CA THR A 107 0.56 5.58 -3.75
C THR A 107 0.88 6.74 -2.81
N PRO A 108 1.00 8.01 -3.25
CA PRO A 108 1.29 9.13 -2.34
C PRO A 108 0.16 9.34 -1.33
N ALA A 109 -1.10 9.15 -1.72
CA ALA A 109 -2.23 9.22 -0.79
C ALA A 109 -2.16 8.11 0.27
N GLY A 110 -1.77 6.89 -0.12
CA GLY A 110 -1.58 5.76 0.79
C GLY A 110 -0.44 5.97 1.78
N LEU A 111 0.69 6.49 1.33
CA LEU A 111 1.82 6.84 2.20
C LEU A 111 1.42 7.89 3.24
N LYS A 112 0.71 8.95 2.80
CA LYS A 112 0.23 10.00 3.71
C LYS A 112 -0.84 9.49 4.67
N ALA A 113 -1.71 8.58 4.24
CA ALA A 113 -2.67 7.91 5.11
C ALA A 113 -1.96 7.11 6.21
N MET A 114 -0.90 6.36 5.87
CA MET A 114 -0.12 5.59 6.85
C MET A 114 0.61 6.50 7.84
N GLU A 115 1.17 7.62 7.39
CA GLU A 115 1.79 8.63 8.26
C GLU A 115 0.77 9.17 9.27
N CYS A 116 -0.38 9.66 8.80
CA CYS A 116 -1.44 10.16 9.68
C CYS A 116 -1.99 9.08 10.64
N LEU A 117 -2.05 7.81 10.22
CA LEU A 117 -2.44 6.71 11.10
C LEU A 117 -1.38 6.43 12.18
N ALA A 118 -0.10 6.59 11.85
CA ALA A 118 1.00 6.45 12.81
C ALA A 118 0.95 7.57 13.86
N ASP A 119 0.75 8.82 13.43
CA ASP A 119 0.61 9.99 14.31
C ASP A 119 -0.57 9.82 15.29
N LEU A 120 -1.72 9.38 14.78
CA LEU A 120 -2.90 9.08 15.62
C LEU A 120 -2.65 7.98 16.64
N GLU A 121 -1.87 6.96 16.30
CA GLU A 121 -1.55 5.90 17.25
C GLU A 121 -0.54 6.39 18.30
N GLU A 122 0.41 7.21 17.94
CA GLU A 122 1.35 7.85 18.87
C GLU A 122 0.63 8.75 19.87
N GLU A 123 -0.33 9.56 19.39
CA GLU A 123 -1.20 10.37 20.25
C GLU A 123 -2.02 9.51 21.21
N ARG A 124 -2.62 8.42 20.75
CA ARG A 124 -3.37 7.47 21.58
C ARG A 124 -2.49 6.82 22.64
N ILE A 125 -1.25 6.50 22.33
CA ILE A 125 -0.28 5.92 23.25
C ILE A 125 0.10 6.94 24.31
N SER A 126 0.37 8.19 23.94
CA SER A 126 0.76 9.27 24.84
C SER A 126 -0.34 9.59 25.86
N VAL A 127 -1.59 9.76 25.39
CA VAL A 127 -2.77 9.99 26.26
C VAL A 127 -3.01 8.81 27.21
N ARG A 128 -2.78 7.57 26.76
CA ARG A 128 -2.92 6.39 27.63
C ARG A 128 -1.86 6.36 28.72
N HIS A 129 -0.65 6.78 28.44
CA HIS A 129 0.43 6.86 29.43
C HIS A 129 0.18 7.96 30.48
N GLU A 130 -0.42 9.07 30.08
CA GLU A 130 -0.78 10.15 31.00
C GLU A 130 -1.89 9.71 31.97
N LYS A 131 -2.87 8.94 31.47
CA LYS A 131 -4.03 8.49 32.26
C LYS A 131 -3.73 7.31 33.20
N TYR A 132 -2.67 6.51 32.92
CA TYR A 132 -2.27 5.35 33.74
C TYR A 132 -0.74 5.32 33.99
N PRO A 133 -0.22 6.18 34.89
CA PRO A 133 1.24 6.33 35.02
C PRO A 133 1.98 5.18 35.74
N LYS A 134 1.33 4.22 36.38
CA LYS A 134 2.05 3.29 37.33
C LYS A 134 1.43 1.91 37.55
N SER A 135 1.04 1.13 36.57
CA SER A 135 0.66 -0.26 36.90
C SER A 135 1.42 -1.36 36.14
N ALA A 136 2.41 -1.05 35.33
CA ALA A 136 3.08 -2.05 34.50
C ALA A 136 4.62 -2.13 34.68
N SER A 137 5.16 -1.71 35.82
CA SER A 137 6.62 -1.76 36.05
C SER A 137 7.02 -2.63 37.22
N LYS A 138 6.37 -3.78 37.46
CA LYS A 138 6.80 -4.68 38.56
C LYS A 138 7.30 -6.07 38.14
N ASN A 139 7.30 -6.45 36.86
CA ASN A 139 7.71 -7.81 36.49
C ASN A 139 8.69 -7.91 35.30
N VAL A 140 9.57 -6.91 35.08
CA VAL A 140 10.73 -7.10 34.20
C VAL A 140 11.95 -6.42 34.85
N SER A 141 12.36 -6.93 36.01
CA SER A 141 13.64 -6.58 36.62
C SER A 141 14.21 -7.79 37.36
N SER A 142 14.61 -8.79 36.59
CA SER A 142 15.63 -9.74 37.05
C SER A 142 16.22 -10.39 35.80
N ASN A 143 17.28 -9.86 35.27
CA ASN A 143 18.38 -10.46 34.53
C ASN A 143 18.94 -9.52 33.45
N VAL A 144 19.56 -8.43 33.85
CA VAL A 144 20.73 -7.91 33.13
C VAL A 144 21.66 -7.34 34.17
N SER A 145 22.72 -8.09 34.45
CA SER A 145 23.85 -7.72 35.30
C SER A 145 24.60 -6.52 34.70
N GLN A 146 24.78 -5.54 35.57
CA GLN A 146 25.94 -4.65 35.74
C GLN A 146 26.94 -4.54 34.57
N THR A 147 26.92 -3.42 33.89
CA THR A 147 28.14 -2.65 33.61
C THR A 147 27.80 -1.16 33.57
N ALA A 148 28.62 -0.42 34.30
CA ALA A 148 28.49 0.96 34.72
C ALA A 148 28.32 1.97 33.57
N SER A 149 27.47 2.98 33.80
CA SER A 149 27.87 4.40 33.87
C SER A 149 26.63 5.31 33.94
N LYS A 150 26.63 6.19 34.90
CA LYS A 150 25.86 7.42 35.20
C LYS A 150 24.45 7.63 34.63
N PRO A 151 23.49 8.11 35.45
CA PRO A 151 22.08 8.22 35.05
C PRO A 151 21.86 9.35 34.06
N ALA A 152 21.55 8.99 32.86
CA ALA A 152 20.93 9.90 31.92
C ALA A 152 19.48 10.17 32.37
N SER A 153 19.08 11.44 32.24
CA SER A 153 17.80 12.02 32.59
C SER A 153 16.59 11.08 32.40
N PRO A 154 15.60 11.06 33.31
CA PRO A 154 14.42 10.20 33.25
C PRO A 154 13.55 10.36 31.95
N ASN A 155 13.78 11.42 31.20
CA ASN A 155 13.09 11.68 29.93
C ASN A 155 13.61 10.83 28.76
N VAL A 156 14.88 10.36 28.79
CA VAL A 156 15.46 9.56 27.70
C VAL A 156 14.93 8.13 27.72
N SER A 157 14.74 7.55 28.91
CA SER A 157 14.15 6.21 29.04
C SER A 157 12.67 6.16 28.70
N ARG A 158 11.93 7.26 28.93
CA ARG A 158 10.52 7.38 28.51
C ARG A 158 10.40 7.42 26.99
N ASN A 159 11.23 8.22 26.33
CA ASN A 159 11.20 8.33 24.87
C ASN A 159 11.62 7.02 24.18
N ALA A 160 12.57 6.28 24.73
CA ALA A 160 12.99 4.98 24.20
C ALA A 160 11.88 3.91 24.32
N SER A 161 11.10 3.89 25.38
CA SER A 161 9.99 2.94 25.55
C SER A 161 8.76 3.30 24.72
N ILE A 162 8.49 4.58 24.48
CA ILE A 162 7.46 5.08 23.56
C ILE A 162 7.88 4.76 22.13
N MET A 163 9.14 5.03 21.77
CA MET A 163 9.69 4.80 20.43
C MET A 163 9.76 3.30 20.07
N ASN A 164 9.92 2.40 21.06
CA ASN A 164 9.92 0.95 20.83
C ASN A 164 8.50 0.38 20.68
N ARG A 165 7.47 1.04 21.22
CA ARG A 165 6.06 0.65 21.10
C ARG A 165 5.40 1.18 19.84
N SER A 166 5.85 2.33 19.31
CA SER A 166 5.37 2.90 18.06
C SER A 166 5.84 2.12 16.81
N ARG A 167 6.71 1.11 17.00
CA ARG A 167 7.12 0.18 15.91
C ARG A 167 6.11 -0.93 15.64
N VAL A 168 5.07 -1.08 16.45
CA VAL A 168 4.02 -2.08 16.21
C VAL A 168 2.87 -1.42 15.45
N ALA A 169 2.59 -1.91 14.26
CA ALA A 169 1.51 -1.40 13.43
C ALA A 169 0.16 -1.51 14.16
N SER A 170 -0.62 -0.43 14.14
CA SER A 170 -1.98 -0.42 14.69
C SER A 170 -2.92 -1.32 13.87
N LYS A 171 -4.06 -1.68 14.44
CA LYS A 171 -5.07 -2.47 13.72
C LYS A 171 -5.60 -1.72 12.50
N GLU A 172 -5.72 -0.42 12.60
CA GLU A 172 -6.13 0.47 11.52
C GLU A 172 -5.11 0.45 10.38
N MET A 173 -3.81 0.52 10.70
CA MET A 173 -2.73 0.42 9.70
C MET A 173 -2.75 -0.94 9.00
N CYS A 174 -2.87 -2.04 9.75
CA CYS A 174 -2.97 -3.39 9.17
C CYS A 174 -4.20 -3.54 8.28
N THR A 175 -5.37 -3.06 8.73
CA THR A 175 -6.61 -3.10 7.94
C THR A 175 -6.47 -2.30 6.65
N PHE A 176 -5.88 -1.11 6.73
CA PHE A 176 -5.63 -0.26 5.56
C PHE A 176 -4.73 -0.96 4.54
N LEU A 177 -3.61 -1.55 4.97
CA LEU A 177 -2.68 -2.26 4.09
C LEU A 177 -3.35 -3.45 3.41
N ILE A 178 -4.09 -4.29 4.15
CA ILE A 178 -4.77 -5.48 3.60
C ILE A 178 -5.78 -5.06 2.52
N ILE A 179 -6.59 -4.04 2.78
CA ILE A 179 -7.59 -3.56 1.83
C ILE A 179 -6.93 -2.88 0.64
N ASN A 180 -5.86 -2.10 0.87
CA ASN A 180 -5.12 -1.44 -0.21
C ASN A 180 -4.45 -2.44 -1.15
N ILE A 181 -3.91 -3.55 -0.64
CA ILE A 181 -3.33 -4.64 -1.46
C ILE A 181 -4.40 -5.35 -2.28
N SER A 182 -5.60 -5.56 -1.71
CA SER A 182 -6.71 -6.23 -2.41
C SER A 182 -7.41 -5.37 -3.45
N SER A 183 -7.14 -4.08 -3.47
CA SER A 183 -7.74 -2.95 -4.18
C SER A 183 -8.79 -3.26 -5.25
N LEU A 184 -10.03 -2.83 -4.99
CA LEU A 184 -11.10 -2.84 -5.98
C LEU A 184 -10.78 -1.83 -7.08
N GLN A 185 -10.72 -2.30 -8.32
CA GLN A 185 -10.50 -1.45 -9.50
C GLN A 185 -11.68 -1.59 -10.48
N LEU A 186 -12.26 -0.46 -10.88
CA LEU A 186 -13.28 -0.43 -11.94
C LEU A 186 -12.63 -0.35 -13.31
N ILE A 187 -11.55 0.40 -13.44
CA ILE A 187 -10.83 0.59 -14.69
C ILE A 187 -9.41 0.06 -14.51
N HIS A 188 -9.07 -0.98 -15.27
CA HIS A 188 -7.75 -1.59 -15.26
C HIS A 188 -6.86 -0.92 -16.31
N VAL A 189 -6.54 0.37 -16.11
CA VAL A 189 -5.83 1.20 -17.10
C VAL A 189 -4.56 0.55 -17.62
N ASN A 190 -3.72 0.04 -16.72
CA ASN A 190 -2.46 -0.58 -17.11
C ASN A 190 -2.68 -1.85 -17.95
N MET A 191 -3.66 -2.69 -17.58
CA MET A 191 -3.95 -3.91 -18.34
C MET A 191 -4.51 -3.60 -19.73
N ILE A 192 -5.36 -2.59 -19.85
CA ILE A 192 -5.88 -2.11 -21.15
C ILE A 192 -4.73 -1.60 -21.99
N ALA A 193 -3.82 -0.80 -21.41
CA ALA A 193 -2.67 -0.25 -22.10
C ALA A 193 -1.72 -1.34 -22.62
N PHE A 194 -1.36 -2.32 -21.79
CA PHE A 194 -0.54 -3.46 -22.21
C PHE A 194 -1.22 -4.25 -23.33
N ARG A 195 -2.49 -4.58 -23.21
CA ARG A 195 -3.22 -5.31 -24.23
C ARG A 195 -3.29 -4.55 -25.56
N ALA A 196 -3.50 -3.23 -25.51
CA ALA A 196 -3.49 -2.38 -26.70
C ALA A 196 -2.13 -2.39 -27.40
N GLN A 197 -1.04 -2.28 -26.62
CA GLN A 197 0.32 -2.26 -27.14
C GLN A 197 0.73 -3.58 -27.81
N TYR A 198 0.28 -4.71 -27.24
CA TYR A 198 0.54 -6.04 -27.82
C TYR A 198 -0.50 -6.48 -28.86
N GLY A 199 -1.23 -5.54 -29.47
CA GLY A 199 -2.08 -5.79 -30.63
C GLY A 199 -3.37 -6.54 -30.33
N SER A 200 -3.89 -6.49 -29.11
CA SER A 200 -5.19 -7.09 -28.80
C SER A 200 -6.32 -6.41 -29.60
N ILE A 201 -7.15 -7.19 -30.25
CA ILE A 201 -8.32 -6.70 -31.02
C ILE A 201 -9.31 -5.96 -30.11
N ASN A 202 -9.46 -6.41 -28.87
CA ASN A 202 -10.32 -5.76 -27.86
C ASN A 202 -9.58 -5.63 -26.53
N PRO A 203 -8.78 -4.55 -26.35
CA PRO A 203 -8.05 -4.32 -25.10
C PRO A 203 -8.95 -4.19 -23.86
N ALA A 204 -10.15 -3.61 -24.03
CA ALA A 204 -11.09 -3.36 -22.94
C ALA A 204 -11.84 -4.60 -22.45
N ALA A 205 -11.77 -5.73 -23.14
CA ALA A 205 -12.45 -6.97 -22.75
C ALA A 205 -12.05 -7.48 -21.34
N VAL A 206 -10.89 -7.07 -20.84
CA VAL A 206 -10.40 -7.43 -19.49
C VAL A 206 -11.15 -6.72 -18.36
N VAL A 207 -11.89 -5.64 -18.64
CA VAL A 207 -12.54 -4.82 -17.61
C VAL A 207 -13.58 -5.62 -16.83
N GLY A 208 -14.46 -6.33 -17.49
CA GLY A 208 -15.50 -7.13 -16.84
C GLY A 208 -14.94 -8.19 -15.89
N PRO A 209 -14.13 -9.14 -16.39
CA PRO A 209 -13.47 -10.14 -15.54
C PRO A 209 -12.61 -9.51 -14.43
N GLY A 210 -11.93 -8.41 -14.73
CA GLY A 210 -11.10 -7.69 -13.76
C GLY A 210 -11.90 -7.11 -12.60
N ILE A 211 -13.05 -6.50 -12.86
CA ILE A 211 -13.96 -6.00 -11.80
C ILE A 211 -14.40 -7.15 -10.90
N VAL A 212 -14.81 -8.28 -11.47
CA VAL A 212 -15.24 -9.44 -10.68
C VAL A 212 -14.09 -9.96 -9.82
N ALA A 213 -12.91 -10.13 -10.38
CA ALA A 213 -11.74 -10.64 -9.67
C ALA A 213 -11.35 -9.72 -8.50
N THR A 214 -11.27 -8.40 -8.74
CA THR A 214 -10.91 -7.43 -7.70
C THR A 214 -12.02 -7.26 -6.65
N ALA A 215 -13.30 -7.39 -7.03
CA ALA A 215 -14.42 -7.38 -6.09
C ALA A 215 -14.37 -8.59 -5.13
N VAL A 216 -14.11 -9.80 -5.65
CA VAL A 216 -13.94 -11.02 -4.83
C VAL A 216 -12.75 -10.88 -3.89
N SER A 217 -11.59 -10.39 -4.41
CA SER A 217 -10.39 -10.15 -3.60
C SER A 217 -10.68 -9.18 -2.45
N THR A 218 -11.33 -8.04 -2.76
CA THR A 218 -11.66 -7.02 -1.76
C THR A 218 -12.69 -7.53 -0.74
N ALA A 219 -13.70 -8.28 -1.18
CA ALA A 219 -14.67 -8.89 -0.26
C ALA A 219 -13.98 -9.85 0.72
N THR A 220 -13.06 -10.68 0.23
CA THR A 220 -12.26 -11.59 1.07
C THR A 220 -11.41 -10.83 2.08
N ALA A 221 -10.73 -9.76 1.65
CA ALA A 221 -9.94 -8.88 2.52
C ALA A 221 -10.80 -8.24 3.63
N VAL A 222 -11.98 -7.75 3.29
CA VAL A 222 -12.93 -7.15 4.24
C VAL A 222 -13.41 -8.18 5.26
N ILE A 223 -13.78 -9.39 4.83
CA ILE A 223 -14.19 -10.49 5.72
C ILE A 223 -13.04 -10.84 6.67
N PHE A 224 -11.83 -11.01 6.15
CA PHE A 224 -10.64 -11.30 6.95
C PHE A 224 -10.38 -10.22 8.01
N CYS A 225 -10.38 -8.95 7.63
CA CYS A 225 -10.22 -7.83 8.55
C CYS A 225 -11.29 -7.80 9.64
N ARG A 226 -12.55 -8.12 9.29
CA ARG A 226 -13.66 -8.21 10.25
C ARG A 226 -13.46 -9.32 11.27
N ILE A 227 -13.04 -10.50 10.84
CA ILE A 227 -12.76 -11.64 11.73
C ILE A 227 -11.62 -11.29 12.68
N MET A 228 -10.52 -10.73 12.17
CA MET A 228 -9.37 -10.32 12.96
C MET A 228 -9.72 -9.23 13.99
N ASN A 229 -10.53 -8.24 13.59
CA ASN A 229 -10.96 -7.18 14.49
C ASN A 229 -11.91 -7.68 15.61
N ARG A 230 -12.75 -8.70 15.34
CA ARG A 230 -13.58 -9.34 16.35
C ARG A 230 -12.76 -10.12 17.38
N ARG A 231 -11.79 -10.94 16.94
CA ARG A 231 -10.91 -11.71 17.83
C ARG A 231 -10.07 -10.84 18.76
N GLY A 232 -9.71 -9.64 18.34
CA GLY A 232 -8.93 -8.72 19.18
C GLY A 232 -9.76 -7.90 20.19
N ARG A 233 -11.08 -8.08 20.27
CA ARG A 233 -11.95 -7.46 21.28
C ARG A 233 -12.11 -8.33 22.55
N GLY A 234 -11.71 -9.58 22.49
CA GLY A 234 -11.84 -10.56 23.59
C GLY A 234 -10.56 -10.78 24.40
N ARG A 235 -9.54 -9.95 24.22
CA ARG A 235 -8.33 -9.89 25.05
C ARG A 235 -8.14 -8.43 25.54
#